data_f90b8aa9d29e9d3e3477c96a41265a91
#
_entry.id   f90b8aa9d29e9d3e3477c96a41265a91
#
_cell.length_a   1.000
_cell.length_b   1.000
_cell.length_c   1.000
_cell.angle_alpha   90.00
_cell.angle_beta   90.00
_cell.angle_gamma   90.00
#
_symmetry.space_group_name_H-M   'P 1'
#
loop_
_entity.id
_entity.type
_entity.pdbx_description
1 polymer ?
#
loop_
_entity_poly.entity_id
_entity_poly.type
_entity_poly.pdbx_seq_one_letter_code
_entity_poly.pdbx_strand_id
1 'polypeptide(L)'
;HEVFCGLTSIVWLHRKMQDAFFLVVGSRTCAHLLQSAAGVMIFAEPRFATAILEETDLAGMADVHEELDRNVSQLLSRRPDIKRLFLVGSCPSEVIKLDLSTVAEKLSEKYFPNVNVINFSGSGIETTFTQGEDACLEAVIRSLPSSEKTQLAVLGALPDIVQDQMMRLLEQLGRFS
;
A
#
# COMPACT_ATOMS: atom_id res chain seq x y z
N HIS A 1 -18.99 12.54 5.42
CA HIS A 1 -19.15 11.09 5.59
C HIS A 1 -18.28 10.41 4.55
N GLU A 2 -17.23 9.76 5.00
CA GLU A 2 -16.37 8.97 4.14
C GLU A 2 -17.09 7.67 3.78
N VAL A 3 -17.33 7.49 2.49
CA VAL A 3 -18.17 6.38 1.97
C VAL A 3 -17.32 5.19 1.55
N PHE A 4 -15.99 5.38 1.42
CA PHE A 4 -15.08 4.37 0.92
C PHE A 4 -14.11 3.87 2.00
N CYS A 5 -13.76 2.58 1.91
CA CYS A 5 -12.74 1.98 2.78
C CYS A 5 -11.33 2.42 2.39
N GLY A 6 -10.37 2.17 3.26
CA GLY A 6 -8.96 2.54 3.05
C GLY A 6 -8.33 1.97 1.79
N LEU A 7 -8.81 0.82 1.27
CA LEU A 7 -8.29 0.24 0.03
C LEU A 7 -8.40 1.17 -1.18
N THR A 8 -9.42 2.03 -1.22
CA THR A 8 -9.60 2.96 -2.35
C THR A 8 -8.52 4.02 -2.44
N SER A 9 -7.77 4.28 -1.36
CA SER A 9 -6.60 5.16 -1.37
C SER A 9 -5.50 4.65 -2.34
N ILE A 10 -5.42 3.33 -2.55
CA ILE A 10 -4.45 2.70 -3.45
C ILE A 10 -4.58 3.24 -4.88
N VAL A 11 -5.81 3.59 -5.30
CA VAL A 11 -6.08 4.16 -6.64
C VAL A 11 -5.29 5.45 -6.89
N TRP A 12 -5.01 6.21 -5.85
CA TRP A 12 -4.17 7.42 -5.92
C TRP A 12 -2.71 7.15 -5.61
N LEU A 13 -2.44 6.36 -4.57
CA LEU A 13 -1.10 6.05 -4.09
C LEU A 13 -0.25 5.36 -5.17
N HIS A 14 -0.80 4.41 -5.93
CA HIS A 14 -0.06 3.70 -6.97
C HIS A 14 0.40 4.63 -8.10
N ARG A 15 -0.23 5.79 -8.28
CA ARG A 15 0.19 6.80 -9.25
C ARG A 15 1.32 7.69 -8.74
N LYS A 16 1.32 7.95 -7.44
CA LYS A 16 2.32 8.81 -6.79
C LYS A 16 3.63 8.07 -6.49
N MET A 17 3.56 6.76 -6.25
CA MET A 17 4.72 5.92 -5.93
C MET A 17 5.06 5.00 -7.12
N GLN A 18 5.86 5.49 -8.07
CA GLN A 18 6.12 4.79 -9.33
C GLN A 18 6.97 3.53 -9.20
N ASP A 19 7.75 3.40 -8.14
CA ASP A 19 8.59 2.24 -7.80
C ASP A 19 7.89 1.25 -6.86
N ALA A 20 6.62 1.52 -6.53
CA ALA A 20 5.82 0.71 -5.61
C ALA A 20 4.78 -0.15 -6.35
N PHE A 21 4.45 -1.27 -5.71
CA PHE A 21 3.33 -2.13 -6.10
C PHE A 21 2.49 -2.49 -4.87
N PHE A 22 1.18 -2.50 -5.01
CA PHE A 22 0.23 -2.76 -3.93
C PHE A 22 -0.43 -4.13 -4.13
N LEU A 23 -0.08 -5.10 -3.30
CA LEU A 23 -0.71 -6.41 -3.28
C LEU A 23 -1.74 -6.46 -2.16
N VAL A 24 -3.01 -6.37 -2.52
CA VAL A 24 -4.12 -6.46 -1.57
C VAL A 24 -4.38 -7.92 -1.24
N VAL A 25 -4.43 -8.24 0.04
CA VAL A 25 -4.82 -9.57 0.53
C VAL A 25 -6.29 -9.51 0.91
N GLY A 26 -7.16 -10.04 0.06
CA GLY A 26 -8.59 -9.83 0.23
C GLY A 26 -9.49 -10.68 -0.66
N SER A 27 -10.77 -10.34 -0.72
CA SER A 27 -11.77 -11.05 -1.50
C SER A 27 -11.85 -10.58 -2.96
N ARG A 28 -12.58 -11.34 -3.79
CA ARG A 28 -12.93 -10.94 -5.18
C ARG A 28 -13.66 -9.59 -5.21
N THR A 29 -14.46 -9.28 -4.19
CA THR A 29 -15.15 -7.99 -4.08
C THR A 29 -14.16 -6.83 -3.95
N CYS A 30 -13.09 -7.00 -3.16
CA CYS A 30 -12.02 -6.00 -3.05
C CYS A 30 -11.31 -5.79 -4.42
N ALA A 31 -11.07 -6.87 -5.15
CA ALA A 31 -10.48 -6.79 -6.51
C ALA A 31 -11.38 -6.00 -7.46
N HIS A 32 -12.68 -6.31 -7.49
CA HIS A 32 -13.64 -5.60 -8.33
C HIS A 32 -13.76 -4.12 -7.97
N LEU A 33 -13.78 -3.78 -6.68
CA LEU A 33 -13.81 -2.40 -6.21
C LEU A 33 -12.61 -1.61 -6.77
N LEU A 34 -11.40 -2.14 -6.58
CA LEU A 34 -10.18 -1.47 -7.04
C LEU A 34 -10.12 -1.36 -8.56
N GLN A 35 -10.48 -2.42 -9.30
CA GLN A 35 -10.51 -2.39 -10.76
C GLN A 35 -11.53 -1.39 -11.29
N SER A 36 -12.71 -1.31 -10.67
CA SER A 36 -13.75 -0.35 -11.06
C SER A 36 -13.32 1.08 -10.79
N ALA A 37 -12.73 1.34 -9.61
CA ALA A 37 -12.23 2.65 -9.25
C ALA A 37 -11.04 3.09 -10.14
N ALA A 38 -10.14 2.16 -10.47
CA ALA A 38 -9.00 2.42 -11.35
C ALA A 38 -9.39 2.52 -12.83
N GLY A 39 -10.48 1.89 -13.24
CA GLY A 39 -10.99 1.96 -14.62
C GLY A 39 -11.30 3.38 -15.10
N VAL A 40 -11.57 4.30 -14.18
CA VAL A 40 -11.71 5.74 -14.48
C VAL A 40 -10.37 6.37 -14.85
N MET A 41 -9.24 5.72 -14.54
CA MET A 41 -7.89 6.22 -14.76
C MET A 41 -7.21 5.49 -15.93
N ILE A 42 -7.78 5.55 -17.10
CA ILE A 42 -7.46 4.79 -18.32
C ILE A 42 -5.97 4.91 -18.75
N PHE A 43 -5.27 5.93 -18.31
CA PHE A 43 -3.90 6.21 -18.77
C PHE A 43 -2.79 5.83 -17.77
N ALA A 44 -3.14 5.19 -16.66
CA ALA A 44 -2.17 4.77 -15.67
C ALA A 44 -1.97 3.25 -15.72
N GLU A 45 -0.73 2.80 -15.82
CA GLU A 45 -0.41 1.38 -15.62
C GLU A 45 -0.81 0.97 -14.20
N PRO A 46 -1.68 -0.04 -14.03
CA PRO A 46 -2.08 -0.47 -12.69
C PRO A 46 -0.89 -1.10 -11.96
N ARG A 47 -0.54 -0.53 -10.82
CA ARG A 47 0.52 -1.02 -9.94
C ARG A 47 -0.07 -1.63 -8.68
N PHE A 48 -1.16 -2.36 -8.86
CA PHE A 48 -1.80 -3.12 -7.79
C PHE A 48 -2.40 -4.42 -8.33
N ALA A 49 -2.53 -5.39 -7.44
CA ALA A 49 -3.22 -6.65 -7.67
C ALA A 49 -3.87 -7.11 -6.36
N THR A 50 -4.73 -8.13 -6.44
CA THR A 50 -5.34 -8.74 -5.26
C THR A 50 -4.97 -10.22 -5.21
N ALA A 51 -4.36 -10.63 -4.10
CA ALA A 51 -4.25 -12.02 -3.70
C ALA A 51 -5.61 -12.40 -3.08
N ILE A 52 -6.35 -13.24 -3.77
CA ILE A 52 -7.72 -13.57 -3.40
C ILE A 52 -7.70 -14.66 -2.33
N LEU A 53 -8.30 -14.36 -1.17
CA LEU A 53 -8.58 -15.35 -0.14
C LEU A 53 -9.84 -16.12 -0.52
N GLU A 54 -9.70 -17.41 -0.74
CA GLU A 54 -10.80 -18.33 -1.05
C GLU A 54 -11.46 -18.84 0.25
N GLU A 55 -12.58 -19.56 0.11
CA GLU A 55 -13.31 -20.10 1.28
C GLU A 55 -12.44 -21.05 2.12
N THR A 56 -11.55 -21.80 1.49
CA THR A 56 -10.61 -22.71 2.16
C THR A 56 -9.60 -21.99 3.03
N ASP A 57 -9.15 -20.79 2.59
CA ASP A 57 -8.25 -19.92 3.36
C ASP A 57 -8.97 -19.34 4.58
N LEU A 58 -10.21 -18.89 4.36
CA LEU A 58 -11.07 -18.36 5.42
C LEU A 58 -11.44 -19.42 6.46
N ALA A 59 -11.51 -20.69 6.04
CA ALA A 59 -11.76 -21.83 6.93
C ALA A 59 -10.50 -22.36 7.63
N GLY A 60 -9.33 -21.79 7.36
CA GLY A 60 -8.05 -22.23 7.92
C GLY A 60 -7.55 -23.58 7.40
N MET A 61 -8.03 -24.01 6.21
CA MET A 61 -7.67 -25.29 5.60
C MET A 61 -6.49 -25.17 4.63
N ALA A 62 -6.09 -23.96 4.26
CA ALA A 62 -4.96 -23.70 3.36
C ALA A 62 -3.88 -22.89 4.08
N ASP A 63 -2.63 -23.06 3.66
CA ASP A 63 -1.52 -22.26 4.14
C ASP A 63 -1.44 -20.96 3.31
N VAL A 64 -2.14 -19.94 3.81
CA VAL A 64 -2.17 -18.60 3.19
C VAL A 64 -0.78 -18.00 3.09
N HIS A 65 0.12 -18.31 4.01
CA HIS A 65 1.49 -17.79 4.00
C HIS A 65 2.29 -18.33 2.80
N GLU A 66 2.19 -19.64 2.52
CA GLU A 66 2.85 -20.25 1.36
C GLU A 66 2.26 -19.73 0.05
N GLU A 67 0.96 -19.52 0.01
CA GLU A 67 0.30 -18.98 -1.18
C GLU A 67 0.72 -17.54 -1.45
N LEU A 68 0.78 -16.70 -0.43
CA LEU A 68 1.28 -15.32 -0.54
C LEU A 68 2.75 -15.30 -1.00
N ASP A 69 3.61 -16.18 -0.47
CA ASP A 69 5.00 -16.27 -0.91
C ASP A 69 5.11 -16.63 -2.40
N ARG A 70 4.31 -17.58 -2.87
CA ARG A 70 4.25 -17.94 -4.31
C ARG A 70 3.77 -16.78 -5.17
N ASN A 71 2.69 -16.09 -4.75
CA ASN A 71 2.13 -14.95 -5.47
C ASN A 71 3.14 -13.81 -5.58
N VAL A 72 3.84 -13.49 -4.49
CA VAL A 72 4.89 -12.47 -4.46
C VAL A 72 6.07 -12.88 -5.34
N SER A 73 6.51 -14.13 -5.28
CA SER A 73 7.60 -14.64 -6.11
C SER A 73 7.28 -14.52 -7.61
N GLN A 74 6.07 -14.90 -8.00
CA GLN A 74 5.62 -14.73 -9.39
C GLN A 74 5.50 -13.26 -9.82
N LEU A 75 5.00 -12.41 -8.94
CA LEU A 75 4.89 -10.98 -9.20
C LEU A 75 6.27 -10.38 -9.46
N LEU A 76 7.21 -10.58 -8.55
CA LEU A 76 8.54 -9.98 -8.61
C LEU A 76 9.37 -10.52 -9.78
N SER A 77 9.15 -11.79 -10.18
CA SER A 77 9.80 -12.35 -11.37
C SER A 77 9.32 -11.69 -12.68
N ARG A 78 8.05 -11.27 -12.73
CA ARG A 78 7.45 -10.58 -13.89
C ARG A 78 7.68 -9.08 -13.87
N ARG A 79 7.89 -8.50 -12.69
CA ARG A 79 8.01 -7.06 -12.46
C ARG A 79 9.28 -6.74 -11.66
N PRO A 80 10.46 -6.85 -12.28
CA PRO A 80 11.74 -6.54 -11.63
C PRO A 80 11.95 -5.04 -11.35
N ASP A 81 11.07 -4.19 -11.88
CA ASP A 81 11.02 -2.75 -11.64
C ASP A 81 10.51 -2.38 -10.24
N ILE A 82 9.84 -3.30 -9.55
CA ILE A 82 9.29 -3.06 -8.21
C ILE A 82 10.44 -2.98 -7.20
N LYS A 83 10.49 -1.85 -6.46
CA LYS A 83 11.43 -1.62 -5.36
C LYS A 83 10.75 -1.66 -3.99
N ARG A 84 9.44 -1.34 -3.96
CA ARG A 84 8.61 -1.40 -2.76
C ARG A 84 7.37 -2.23 -3.04
N LEU A 85 7.15 -3.25 -2.23
CA LEU A 85 5.94 -4.07 -2.29
C LEU A 85 5.12 -3.82 -1.03
N PHE A 86 3.92 -3.28 -1.21
CA PHE A 86 2.98 -3.13 -0.10
C PHE A 86 2.06 -4.33 -0.02
N LEU A 87 2.05 -5.00 1.14
CA LEU A 87 1.03 -5.98 1.49
C LEU A 87 -0.11 -5.26 2.21
N VAL A 88 -1.26 -5.18 1.58
CA VAL A 88 -2.38 -4.38 2.09
C VAL A 88 -3.45 -5.29 2.65
N GLY A 89 -3.67 -5.18 3.96
CA GLY A 89 -4.75 -5.87 4.64
C GLY A 89 -6.12 -5.35 4.23
N SER A 90 -7.09 -6.26 4.16
CA SER A 90 -8.48 -5.96 3.87
C SER A 90 -9.40 -6.57 4.93
N CYS A 91 -10.71 -6.28 4.88
CA CYS A 91 -11.65 -6.86 5.84
C CYS A 91 -11.56 -8.39 5.98
N PRO A 92 -11.50 -9.19 4.89
CA PRO A 92 -11.32 -10.63 5.02
C PRO A 92 -10.04 -11.04 5.75
N SER A 93 -8.89 -10.42 5.43
CA SER A 93 -7.62 -10.76 6.10
C SER A 93 -7.63 -10.41 7.59
N GLU A 94 -8.33 -9.35 7.98
CA GLU A 94 -8.48 -8.99 9.39
C GLU A 94 -9.45 -9.91 10.14
N VAL A 95 -10.55 -10.30 9.51
CA VAL A 95 -11.52 -11.24 10.12
C VAL A 95 -10.84 -12.57 10.47
N ILE A 96 -9.97 -13.09 9.61
CA ILE A 96 -9.20 -14.31 9.88
C ILE A 96 -7.93 -14.06 10.71
N LYS A 97 -7.69 -12.81 11.11
CA LYS A 97 -6.51 -12.40 11.89
C LYS A 97 -5.18 -12.82 11.23
N LEU A 98 -5.11 -12.67 9.91
CA LEU A 98 -3.89 -12.97 9.16
C LEU A 98 -2.76 -12.00 9.54
N ASP A 99 -1.68 -12.53 10.07
CA ASP A 99 -0.51 -11.73 10.46
C ASP A 99 0.33 -11.34 9.24
N LEU A 100 -0.09 -10.27 8.57
CA LEU A 100 0.64 -9.71 7.42
C LEU A 100 1.98 -9.06 7.82
N SER A 101 2.19 -8.73 9.09
CA SER A 101 3.47 -8.17 9.56
C SER A 101 4.56 -9.24 9.48
N THR A 102 4.31 -10.40 10.06
CA THR A 102 5.25 -11.54 9.97
C THR A 102 5.51 -11.97 8.53
N VAL A 103 4.48 -11.93 7.66
CA VAL A 103 4.66 -12.23 6.23
C VAL A 103 5.57 -11.19 5.57
N ALA A 104 5.32 -9.90 5.81
CA ALA A 104 6.11 -8.82 5.24
C ALA A 104 7.57 -8.88 5.69
N GLU A 105 7.85 -9.17 6.95
CA GLU A 105 9.19 -9.35 7.49
C GLU A 105 9.94 -10.48 6.77
N LYS A 106 9.36 -11.67 6.69
CA LYS A 106 9.96 -12.84 6.00
C LYS A 106 10.23 -12.56 4.53
N LEU A 107 9.28 -11.92 3.83
CA LEU A 107 9.45 -11.56 2.43
C LEU A 107 10.50 -10.45 2.26
N SER A 108 10.56 -9.51 3.18
CA SER A 108 11.59 -8.47 3.19
C SER A 108 12.98 -9.06 3.34
N GLU A 109 13.19 -9.98 4.27
CA GLU A 109 14.46 -10.69 4.43
C GLU A 109 14.85 -11.48 3.17
N LYS A 110 13.89 -12.16 2.56
CA LYS A 110 14.10 -12.97 1.36
C LYS A 110 14.53 -12.16 0.14
N TYR A 111 13.99 -10.96 -0.02
CA TYR A 111 14.20 -10.13 -1.22
C TYR A 111 15.14 -8.93 -0.99
N PHE A 112 15.64 -8.73 0.23
CA PHE A 112 16.62 -7.68 0.53
C PHE A 112 17.93 -7.89 -0.27
N PRO A 113 18.58 -6.83 -0.77
CA PRO A 113 18.22 -5.42 -0.70
C PRO A 113 17.36 -4.93 -1.88
N ASN A 114 16.92 -5.79 -2.77
CA ASN A 114 16.31 -5.42 -4.04
C ASN A 114 14.88 -4.88 -3.88
N VAL A 115 14.11 -5.48 -2.97
CA VAL A 115 12.71 -5.12 -2.71
C VAL A 115 12.49 -4.96 -1.22
N ASN A 116 11.89 -3.84 -0.83
CA ASN A 116 11.41 -3.61 0.53
C ASN A 116 9.93 -3.99 0.60
N VAL A 117 9.57 -4.92 1.48
CA VAL A 117 8.18 -5.36 1.67
C VAL A 117 7.62 -4.70 2.93
N ILE A 118 6.52 -3.99 2.78
CA ILE A 118 5.89 -3.16 3.81
C ILE A 118 4.42 -3.56 3.91
N ASN A 119 3.88 -3.69 5.13
CA ASN A 119 2.45 -3.95 5.31
C ASN A 119 1.72 -2.75 5.92
N PHE A 120 0.45 -2.60 5.58
CA PHE A 120 -0.49 -1.71 6.26
C PHE A 120 -1.93 -2.21 6.09
N SER A 121 -2.85 -1.71 6.93
CA SER A 121 -4.27 -2.00 6.80
C SER A 121 -4.97 -0.96 5.94
N GLY A 122 -5.75 -1.44 4.97
CA GLY A 122 -6.70 -0.66 4.18
C GLY A 122 -8.14 -1.12 4.39
N SER A 123 -8.39 -1.91 5.44
CA SER A 123 -9.69 -2.52 5.67
C SER A 123 -10.78 -1.49 5.99
N GLY A 124 -11.99 -1.75 5.51
CA GLY A 124 -13.13 -0.89 5.83
C GLY A 124 -13.68 -1.08 7.24
N ILE A 125 -13.12 -2.02 8.01
CA ILE A 125 -13.43 -2.20 9.43
C ILE A 125 -12.71 -1.14 10.25
N GLU A 126 -11.44 -0.88 9.93
CA GLU A 126 -10.56 -0.02 10.70
C GLU A 126 -10.28 1.32 10.03
N THR A 127 -10.33 1.39 8.70
CA THR A 127 -9.84 2.54 7.96
C THR A 127 -10.85 3.09 6.94
N THR A 128 -10.96 4.40 6.93
CA THR A 128 -11.59 5.16 5.86
C THR A 128 -10.58 5.47 4.74
N PHE A 129 -11.02 6.11 3.66
CA PHE A 129 -10.15 6.47 2.53
C PHE A 129 -8.89 7.25 2.98
N THR A 130 -9.06 8.33 3.74
CA THR A 130 -7.94 9.17 4.20
C THR A 130 -7.06 8.45 5.20
N GLN A 131 -7.63 7.68 6.10
CA GLN A 131 -6.88 6.86 7.05
C GLN A 131 -6.07 5.75 6.36
N GLY A 132 -6.56 5.18 5.25
CA GLY A 132 -5.79 4.22 4.45
C GLY A 132 -4.57 4.87 3.78
N GLU A 133 -4.71 6.11 3.33
CA GLU A 133 -3.59 6.91 2.80
C GLU A 133 -2.57 7.21 3.91
N ASP A 134 -3.03 7.69 5.05
CA ASP A 134 -2.17 7.99 6.21
C ASP A 134 -1.44 6.73 6.68
N ALA A 135 -2.11 5.59 6.77
CA ALA A 135 -1.50 4.32 7.16
C ALA A 135 -0.38 3.90 6.19
N CYS A 136 -0.58 4.07 4.89
CA CYS A 136 0.45 3.79 3.89
C CYS A 136 1.67 4.71 4.08
N LEU A 137 1.45 6.00 4.23
CA LEU A 137 2.53 6.98 4.40
C LEU A 137 3.28 6.76 5.73
N GLU A 138 2.58 6.44 6.80
CA GLU A 138 3.17 6.08 8.08
C GLU A 138 4.06 4.83 7.95
N ALA A 139 3.58 3.79 7.27
CA ALA A 139 4.36 2.58 7.02
C ALA A 139 5.63 2.86 6.21
N VAL A 140 5.55 3.75 5.22
CA VAL A 140 6.74 4.21 4.47
C VAL A 140 7.73 4.92 5.40
N ILE A 141 7.27 5.87 6.20
CA ILE A 141 8.15 6.63 7.12
C ILE A 141 8.87 5.67 8.09
N ARG A 142 8.14 4.70 8.66
CA ARG A 142 8.71 3.71 9.57
C ARG A 142 9.78 2.83 8.91
N SER A 143 9.70 2.63 7.59
CA SER A 143 10.67 1.83 6.82
C SER A 143 11.91 2.60 6.39
N LEU A 144 11.93 3.93 6.56
CA LEU A 144 13.07 4.75 6.16
C LEU A 144 14.19 4.71 7.23
N PRO A 145 15.45 4.74 6.79
CA PRO A 145 16.56 4.85 7.73
C PRO A 145 16.53 6.20 8.44
N SER A 146 16.96 6.22 9.71
CA SER A 146 17.13 7.46 10.45
C SER A 146 18.17 8.37 9.79
N SER A 147 17.91 9.67 9.79
CA SER A 147 18.82 10.68 9.26
C SER A 147 19.13 11.73 10.33
N GLU A 148 20.39 12.14 10.44
CA GLU A 148 20.80 13.25 11.31
C GLU A 148 20.48 14.63 10.73
N LYS A 149 20.07 14.68 9.46
CA LYS A 149 19.73 15.93 8.79
C LYS A 149 18.38 16.44 9.28
N THR A 150 18.36 17.67 9.77
CA THR A 150 17.12 18.37 10.12
C THR A 150 16.47 18.87 8.83
N GLN A 151 15.55 18.08 8.29
CA GLN A 151 14.78 18.43 7.11
C GLN A 151 13.29 18.28 7.40
N LEU A 152 12.49 19.16 6.83
CA LEU A 152 11.03 19.03 6.86
C LEU A 152 10.59 18.38 5.53
N ALA A 153 9.99 17.20 5.61
CA ALA A 153 9.38 16.55 4.46
C ALA A 153 7.86 16.71 4.50
N VAL A 154 7.28 17.05 3.37
CA VAL A 154 5.82 17.09 3.18
C VAL A 154 5.42 15.83 2.43
N LEU A 155 4.63 14.99 3.07
CA LEU A 155 4.11 13.74 2.50
C LEU A 155 2.58 13.83 2.41
N GLY A 156 2.03 13.36 1.31
CA GLY A 156 0.59 13.30 1.11
C GLY A 156 0.20 13.34 -0.37
N ALA A 157 -1.05 12.98 -0.66
CA ALA A 157 -1.63 13.05 -2.00
C ALA A 157 -2.47 14.31 -2.18
N LEU A 158 -1.99 15.45 -1.72
CA LEU A 158 -2.66 16.74 -1.87
C LEU A 158 -2.79 17.12 -3.36
N PRO A 159 -3.88 17.78 -3.77
CA PRO A 159 -3.97 18.40 -5.08
C PRO A 159 -2.78 19.33 -5.32
N ASP A 160 -2.23 19.32 -6.52
CA ASP A 160 -1.01 20.07 -6.86
C ASP A 160 -1.08 21.56 -6.46
N ILE A 161 -2.24 22.19 -6.65
CA ILE A 161 -2.46 23.59 -6.25
C ILE A 161 -2.29 23.80 -4.74
N VAL A 162 -2.83 22.89 -3.92
CA VAL A 162 -2.73 22.97 -2.46
C VAL A 162 -1.30 22.71 -2.00
N GLN A 163 -0.63 21.76 -2.63
CA GLN A 163 0.78 21.48 -2.37
C GLN A 163 1.66 22.69 -2.67
N ASP A 164 1.48 23.33 -3.83
CA ASP A 164 2.22 24.52 -4.22
C ASP A 164 1.98 25.70 -3.25
N GLN A 165 0.74 25.90 -2.84
CA GLN A 165 0.40 26.95 -1.86
C GLN A 165 1.09 26.69 -0.51
N MET A 166 1.07 25.45 -0.05
CA MET A 166 1.70 25.07 1.20
C MET A 166 3.22 25.24 1.13
N MET A 167 3.85 24.83 0.02
CA MET A 167 5.29 25.00 -0.19
C MET A 167 5.69 26.47 -0.15
N ARG A 168 4.95 27.36 -0.85
CA ARG A 168 5.18 28.81 -0.81
C ARG A 168 5.05 29.39 0.60
N LEU A 169 4.07 28.95 1.39
CA LEU A 169 3.92 29.38 2.77
C LEU A 169 5.09 28.94 3.65
N LEU A 170 5.56 27.72 3.47
CA LEU A 170 6.70 27.21 4.22
C LEU A 170 8.00 27.94 3.86
N GLU A 171 8.20 28.28 2.60
CA GLU A 171 9.32 29.12 2.13
C GLU A 171 9.27 30.52 2.75
N GLN A 172 8.08 31.17 2.78
CA GLN A 172 7.89 32.47 3.42
C GLN A 172 8.17 32.45 4.93
N LEU A 173 7.92 31.33 5.58
CA LEU A 173 8.22 31.15 7.00
C LEU A 173 9.70 30.83 7.29
N GLY A 174 10.57 30.79 6.25
CA GLY A 174 11.98 30.45 6.39
C GLY A 174 12.22 29.02 6.91
N ARG A 175 11.26 28.14 6.74
CA ARG A 175 11.34 26.74 7.18
C ARG A 175 11.95 25.82 6.12
N PHE A 176 12.16 26.36 4.90
CA PHE A 176 12.90 25.72 3.81
C PHE A 176 14.01 26.63 3.32
N SER A 177 15.15 26.08 3.12
CA SER A 177 16.28 26.67 2.38
C SER A 177 16.66 25.74 1.24
#